data_cb487f7cb7c0461aafecfdc148fae9bb
#
_entry.id   cb487f7cb7c0461aafecfdc148fae9bb
#
_cell.length_a   1.000
_cell.length_b   1.000
_cell.length_c   1.000
_cell.angle_alpha   90.00
_cell.angle_beta   90.00
_cell.angle_gamma   90.00
#
_symmetry.space_group_name_H-M   'P 1'
#
loop_
_entity.id
_entity.type
_entity.pdbx_description
1 polymer ?
#
loop_
_entity_poly.entity_id
_entity_poly.type
_entity_poly.pdbx_seq_one_letter_code
_entity_poly.pdbx_strand_id
1 'polypeptide(L)'
;MAGARSAVQKLQTLVQADSAALRLARLLRAEIELAAGDVSAAQAAMPEAKTAGVGTSTRRAELLLRTQILLQAGQASAGTDALQTWVANHPKDASAWHLLAAVWQAQGHGLRSIRAQAEAHAARYDYAAAVDRFKAGQDLARRGGAAADHIEASIIDTRLRATESLLREQAAER
;
A
#
# COMPACT_ATOMS: atom_id res chain seq x y z
N MET A 1 8.53 -21.74 -10.39
CA MET A 1 7.42 -21.79 -9.42
C MET A 1 7.29 -23.12 -8.67
N ALA A 2 7.30 -24.29 -9.30
CA ALA A 2 7.17 -25.59 -8.61
C ALA A 2 8.21 -25.81 -7.50
N GLY A 3 9.49 -25.51 -7.75
CA GLY A 3 10.56 -25.61 -6.74
C GLY A 3 10.35 -24.71 -5.51
N ALA A 4 9.86 -23.47 -5.73
CA ALA A 4 9.57 -22.55 -4.63
C ALA A 4 8.41 -23.06 -3.74
N ARG A 5 7.35 -23.57 -4.36
CA ARG A 5 6.23 -24.22 -3.65
C ARG A 5 6.70 -25.41 -2.80
N SER A 6 7.53 -26.29 -3.37
CA SER A 6 8.09 -27.42 -2.65
C SER A 6 8.98 -26.99 -1.47
N ALA A 7 9.82 -25.98 -1.68
CA ALA A 7 10.70 -25.46 -0.63
C ALA A 7 9.92 -24.86 0.54
N VAL A 8 8.91 -24.02 0.27
CA VAL A 8 8.09 -23.40 1.33
C VAL A 8 7.24 -24.43 2.07
N GLN A 9 6.79 -25.50 1.40
CA GLN A 9 6.07 -26.58 2.06
C GLN A 9 6.98 -27.34 3.04
N LYS A 10 8.20 -27.66 2.65
CA LYS A 10 9.21 -28.24 3.55
C LYS A 10 9.52 -27.31 4.74
N LEU A 11 9.67 -26.01 4.47
CA LEU A 11 9.88 -25.03 5.52
C LEU A 11 8.72 -25.02 6.54
N GLN A 12 7.48 -25.01 6.07
CA GLN A 12 6.30 -25.05 6.94
C GLN A 12 6.28 -26.29 7.83
N THR A 13 6.69 -27.45 7.31
CA THR A 13 6.78 -28.68 8.10
C THR A 13 7.87 -28.58 9.18
N LEU A 14 9.03 -28.00 8.86
CA LEU A 14 10.14 -27.85 9.80
C LEU A 14 9.83 -26.88 10.96
N VAL A 15 9.03 -25.83 10.70
CA VAL A 15 8.75 -24.78 11.67
C VAL A 15 7.39 -24.93 12.36
N GLN A 16 6.73 -26.07 12.27
CA GLN A 16 5.39 -26.29 12.82
C GLN A 16 5.25 -25.96 14.32
N ALA A 17 6.30 -26.21 15.09
CA ALA A 17 6.32 -25.96 16.52
C ALA A 17 6.55 -24.47 16.90
N ASP A 18 7.06 -23.68 15.97
CA ASP A 18 7.29 -22.24 16.16
C ASP A 18 6.19 -21.43 15.45
N SER A 19 5.26 -20.89 16.21
CA SER A 19 4.13 -20.14 15.70
C SER A 19 4.54 -18.88 14.92
N ALA A 20 5.63 -18.23 15.31
CA ALA A 20 6.12 -17.02 14.61
C ALA A 20 6.77 -17.39 13.29
N ALA A 21 7.64 -18.41 13.27
CA ALA A 21 8.26 -18.91 12.05
C ALA A 21 7.23 -19.50 11.08
N LEU A 22 6.24 -20.24 11.58
CA LEU A 22 5.14 -20.76 10.77
C LEU A 22 4.31 -19.64 10.13
N ARG A 23 4.07 -18.54 10.88
CA ARG A 23 3.38 -17.36 10.35
C ARG A 23 4.13 -16.73 9.19
N LEU A 24 5.45 -16.57 9.31
CA LEU A 24 6.30 -16.04 8.22
C LEU A 24 6.35 -17.00 7.02
N ALA A 25 6.42 -18.31 7.25
CA ALA A 25 6.40 -19.31 6.18
C ALA A 25 5.05 -19.32 5.42
N ARG A 26 3.93 -19.04 6.11
CA ARG A 26 2.62 -18.83 5.47
C ARG A 26 2.58 -17.57 4.62
N LEU A 27 3.15 -16.47 5.09
CA LEU A 27 3.25 -15.23 4.30
C LEU A 27 4.06 -15.47 3.03
N LEU A 28 5.23 -16.13 3.15
CA LEU A 28 6.06 -16.48 1.99
C LEU A 28 5.30 -17.36 1.00
N ARG A 29 4.52 -18.31 1.48
CA ARG A 29 3.66 -19.12 0.61
C ARG A 29 2.63 -18.26 -0.12
N ALA A 30 1.93 -17.39 0.59
CA ALA A 30 0.93 -16.50 -0.01
C ALA A 30 1.56 -15.61 -1.10
N GLU A 31 2.77 -15.08 -0.87
CA GLU A 31 3.52 -14.29 -1.85
C GLU A 31 3.89 -15.11 -3.10
N ILE A 32 4.34 -16.36 -2.92
CA ILE A 32 4.66 -17.29 -4.03
C ILE A 32 3.40 -17.59 -4.87
N GLU A 33 2.26 -17.86 -4.21
CA GLU A 33 1.01 -18.13 -4.90
C GLU A 33 0.49 -16.89 -5.64
N LEU A 34 0.58 -15.73 -5.02
CA LEU A 34 0.21 -14.47 -5.65
C LEU A 34 1.09 -14.17 -6.88
N ALA A 35 2.40 -14.36 -6.77
CA ALA A 35 3.34 -14.21 -7.89
C ALA A 35 3.11 -15.25 -9.00
N ALA A 36 2.51 -16.39 -8.68
CA ALA A 36 2.09 -17.40 -9.66
C ALA A 36 0.73 -17.06 -10.31
N GLY A 37 0.04 -15.99 -9.88
CA GLY A 37 -1.29 -15.63 -10.34
C GLY A 37 -2.42 -16.43 -9.70
N ASP A 38 -2.13 -17.29 -8.73
CA ASP A 38 -3.13 -18.10 -8.03
C ASP A 38 -3.65 -17.33 -6.80
N VAL A 39 -4.56 -16.41 -7.05
CA VAL A 39 -5.15 -15.52 -6.02
C VAL A 39 -5.88 -16.34 -4.94
N SER A 40 -6.55 -17.42 -5.33
CA SER A 40 -7.29 -18.28 -4.40
C SER A 40 -6.33 -19.01 -3.44
N ALA A 41 -5.26 -19.61 -3.97
CA ALA A 41 -4.24 -20.25 -3.14
C ALA A 41 -3.50 -19.24 -2.25
N ALA A 42 -3.26 -18.00 -2.75
CA ALA A 42 -2.67 -16.95 -1.96
C ALA A 42 -3.57 -16.55 -0.79
N GLN A 43 -4.88 -16.40 -1.00
CA GLN A 43 -5.85 -16.13 0.08
C GLN A 43 -5.86 -17.25 1.12
N ALA A 44 -5.90 -18.51 0.68
CA ALA A 44 -5.91 -19.67 1.57
C ALA A 44 -4.61 -19.82 2.39
N ALA A 45 -3.48 -19.36 1.85
CA ALA A 45 -2.20 -19.40 2.54
C ALA A 45 -2.02 -18.30 3.60
N MET A 46 -2.81 -17.21 3.53
CA MET A 46 -2.67 -16.09 4.46
C MET A 46 -2.91 -16.53 5.92
N PRO A 47 -2.08 -16.05 6.87
CA PRO A 47 -2.33 -16.28 8.27
C PRO A 47 -3.66 -15.64 8.70
N GLU A 48 -4.29 -16.20 9.75
CA GLU A 48 -5.43 -15.54 10.39
C GLU A 48 -5.04 -14.14 10.90
N ALA A 49 -5.99 -13.21 10.84
CA ALA A 49 -5.81 -11.81 11.24
C ALA A 49 -5.76 -11.69 12.78
N LYS A 50 -4.73 -12.26 13.40
CA LYS A 50 -4.43 -12.09 14.84
C LYS A 50 -3.40 -10.98 14.99
N THR A 51 -3.75 -9.93 15.72
CA THR A 51 -2.87 -8.78 15.94
C THR A 51 -2.10 -8.84 17.25
N ALA A 52 -2.57 -9.61 18.23
CA ALA A 52 -1.92 -9.74 19.55
C ALA A 52 -0.57 -10.47 19.43
N GLY A 53 0.49 -9.87 19.97
CA GLY A 53 1.84 -10.46 19.98
C GLY A 53 2.60 -10.40 18.64
N VAL A 54 2.02 -9.83 17.58
CA VAL A 54 2.69 -9.69 16.28
C VAL A 54 3.47 -8.40 16.22
N GLY A 55 4.75 -8.47 15.87
CA GLY A 55 5.62 -7.30 15.68
C GLY A 55 5.15 -6.40 14.53
N THR A 56 5.50 -5.11 14.59
CA THR A 56 5.08 -4.10 13.59
C THR A 56 5.51 -4.48 12.17
N SER A 57 6.71 -5.00 11.99
CA SER A 57 7.21 -5.42 10.66
C SER A 57 6.37 -6.54 10.05
N THR A 58 6.01 -7.54 10.85
CA THR A 58 5.16 -8.65 10.39
C THR A 58 3.75 -8.16 10.07
N ARG A 59 3.18 -7.28 10.91
CA ARG A 59 1.87 -6.67 10.64
C ARG A 59 1.86 -5.87 9.35
N ARG A 60 2.94 -5.13 9.07
CA ARG A 60 3.10 -4.43 7.80
C ARG A 60 3.09 -5.38 6.61
N ALA A 61 3.91 -6.43 6.65
CA ALA A 61 3.98 -7.42 5.56
C ALA A 61 2.63 -8.09 5.31
N GLU A 62 1.94 -8.50 6.37
CA GLU A 62 0.61 -9.08 6.28
C GLU A 62 -0.42 -8.14 5.69
N LEU A 63 -0.44 -6.88 6.14
CA LEU A 63 -1.36 -5.87 5.63
C LEU A 63 -1.15 -5.64 4.12
N LEU A 64 0.10 -5.41 3.71
CA LEU A 64 0.41 -5.13 2.31
C LEU A 64 0.08 -6.34 1.43
N LEU A 65 0.50 -7.55 1.81
CA LEU A 65 0.24 -8.75 1.03
C LEU A 65 -1.26 -9.07 0.96
N ARG A 66 -1.99 -8.98 2.08
CA ARG A 66 -3.43 -9.17 2.12
C ARG A 66 -4.16 -8.19 1.20
N THR A 67 -3.77 -6.91 1.24
CA THR A 67 -4.38 -5.89 0.38
C THR A 67 -4.06 -6.12 -1.09
N GLN A 68 -2.85 -6.56 -1.43
CA GLN A 68 -2.49 -6.94 -2.80
C GLN A 68 -3.33 -8.12 -3.31
N ILE A 69 -3.52 -9.13 -2.48
CA ILE A 69 -4.38 -10.28 -2.80
C ILE A 69 -5.83 -9.83 -3.03
N LEU A 70 -6.38 -9.01 -2.13
CA LEU A 70 -7.73 -8.45 -2.26
C LEU A 70 -7.88 -7.60 -3.52
N LEU A 71 -6.89 -6.80 -3.86
CA LEU A 71 -6.88 -6.00 -5.09
C LEU A 71 -6.92 -6.89 -6.34
N GLN A 72 -6.10 -7.94 -6.40
CA GLN A 72 -6.11 -8.89 -7.51
C GLN A 72 -7.39 -9.75 -7.58
N ALA A 73 -8.03 -9.99 -6.44
CA ALA A 73 -9.34 -10.65 -6.35
C ALA A 73 -10.52 -9.75 -6.77
N GLY A 74 -10.28 -8.48 -7.14
CA GLY A 74 -11.35 -7.52 -7.42
C GLY A 74 -12.09 -7.02 -6.17
N GLN A 75 -11.57 -7.27 -4.98
CA GLN A 75 -12.15 -6.94 -3.68
C GLN A 75 -11.42 -5.74 -3.02
N ALA A 76 -11.06 -4.74 -3.82
CA ALA A 76 -10.23 -3.61 -3.39
C ALA A 76 -10.78 -2.88 -2.15
N SER A 77 -12.10 -2.76 -2.01
CA SER A 77 -12.74 -2.07 -0.88
C SER A 77 -12.46 -2.73 0.47
N ALA A 78 -12.31 -4.05 0.51
CA ALA A 78 -12.12 -4.79 1.77
C ALA A 78 -10.79 -4.49 2.49
N GLY A 79 -9.77 -3.98 1.77
CA GLY A 79 -8.47 -3.62 2.34
C GLY A 79 -8.28 -2.13 2.63
N THR A 80 -9.23 -1.28 2.22
CA THR A 80 -9.06 0.17 2.21
C THR A 80 -8.85 0.77 3.59
N ASP A 81 -9.76 0.50 4.54
CA ASP A 81 -9.75 1.13 5.87
C ASP A 81 -8.49 0.77 6.67
N ALA A 82 -8.09 -0.50 6.60
CA ALA A 82 -6.88 -0.96 7.28
C ALA A 82 -5.62 -0.27 6.71
N LEU A 83 -5.56 -0.09 5.39
CA LEU A 83 -4.43 0.56 4.74
C LEU A 83 -4.43 2.08 4.98
N GLN A 84 -5.60 2.74 4.99
CA GLN A 84 -5.72 4.15 5.38
C GLN A 84 -5.26 4.38 6.82
N THR A 85 -5.69 3.53 7.75
CA THR A 85 -5.24 3.60 9.15
C THR A 85 -3.74 3.40 9.25
N TRP A 86 -3.17 2.49 8.44
CA TRP A 86 -1.73 2.26 8.42
C TRP A 86 -0.96 3.50 7.98
N VAL A 87 -1.31 4.11 6.84
CA VAL A 87 -0.58 5.28 6.33
C VAL A 87 -0.75 6.52 7.20
N ALA A 88 -1.87 6.65 7.91
CA ALA A 88 -2.08 7.71 8.90
C ALA A 88 -1.09 7.59 10.07
N ASN A 89 -0.81 6.37 10.53
CA ASN A 89 0.14 6.10 11.60
C ASN A 89 1.60 5.96 11.13
N HIS A 90 1.81 5.68 9.84
CA HIS A 90 3.12 5.47 9.21
C HIS A 90 3.25 6.28 7.92
N PRO A 91 3.24 7.62 7.99
CA PRO A 91 3.17 8.49 6.81
C PRO A 91 4.40 8.39 5.89
N LYS A 92 5.51 7.83 6.38
CA LYS A 92 6.73 7.59 5.59
C LYS A 92 6.77 6.20 4.91
N ASP A 93 5.70 5.41 5.01
CA ASP A 93 5.63 4.12 4.32
C ASP A 93 5.19 4.29 2.86
N ALA A 94 6.15 4.56 2.00
CA ALA A 94 5.92 4.77 0.57
C ALA A 94 5.23 3.58 -0.12
N SER A 95 5.52 2.34 0.29
CA SER A 95 4.90 1.14 -0.29
C SER A 95 3.42 1.05 0.05
N ALA A 96 3.05 1.40 1.29
CA ALA A 96 1.66 1.43 1.71
C ALA A 96 0.88 2.52 0.96
N TRP A 97 1.44 3.71 0.80
CA TRP A 97 0.86 4.78 -0.02
C TRP A 97 0.67 4.37 -1.48
N HIS A 98 1.68 3.72 -2.07
CA HIS A 98 1.59 3.25 -3.45
C HIS A 98 0.47 2.20 -3.62
N LEU A 99 0.35 1.26 -2.67
CA LEU A 99 -0.72 0.27 -2.70
C LEU A 99 -2.09 0.91 -2.48
N LEU A 100 -2.20 1.90 -1.59
CA LEU A 100 -3.43 2.65 -1.38
C LEU A 100 -3.87 3.41 -2.64
N ALA A 101 -2.91 3.94 -3.41
CA ALA A 101 -3.19 4.56 -4.70
C ALA A 101 -3.84 3.57 -5.69
N ALA A 102 -3.30 2.34 -5.77
CA ALA A 102 -3.87 1.29 -6.62
C ALA A 102 -5.27 0.86 -6.17
N VAL A 103 -5.47 0.75 -4.85
CA VAL A 103 -6.78 0.45 -4.24
C VAL A 103 -7.81 1.53 -4.59
N TRP A 104 -7.47 2.81 -4.45
CA TRP A 104 -8.35 3.92 -4.81
C TRP A 104 -8.63 3.98 -6.31
N GLN A 105 -7.63 3.69 -7.15
CA GLN A 105 -7.79 3.62 -8.59
C GLN A 105 -8.80 2.53 -8.98
N ALA A 106 -8.70 1.36 -8.41
CA ALA A 106 -9.61 0.23 -8.66
C ALA A 106 -11.05 0.53 -8.23
N GLN A 107 -11.24 1.44 -7.27
CA GLN A 107 -12.55 1.88 -6.80
C GLN A 107 -13.09 3.12 -7.56
N GLY A 108 -12.34 3.66 -8.53
CA GLY A 108 -12.73 4.85 -9.30
C GLY A 108 -12.51 6.18 -8.58
N HIS A 109 -11.85 6.19 -7.42
CA HIS A 109 -11.58 7.39 -6.64
C HIS A 109 -10.30 8.11 -7.12
N GLY A 110 -10.36 8.71 -8.31
CA GLY A 110 -9.21 9.27 -9.01
C GLY A 110 -8.42 10.31 -8.20
N LEU A 111 -9.07 11.26 -7.52
CA LEU A 111 -8.38 12.26 -6.70
C LEU A 111 -7.61 11.64 -5.54
N ARG A 112 -8.24 10.70 -4.83
CA ARG A 112 -7.60 9.97 -3.73
C ARG A 112 -6.42 9.13 -4.21
N SER A 113 -6.56 8.50 -5.40
CA SER A 113 -5.47 7.76 -6.03
C SER A 113 -4.27 8.66 -6.34
N ILE A 114 -4.50 9.80 -7.00
CA ILE A 114 -3.43 10.76 -7.33
C ILE A 114 -2.75 11.29 -6.06
N ARG A 115 -3.52 11.66 -5.03
CA ARG A 115 -2.94 12.08 -3.74
C ARG A 115 -2.06 10.99 -3.14
N ALA A 116 -2.54 9.76 -3.08
CA ALA A 116 -1.77 8.66 -2.53
C ALA A 116 -0.48 8.38 -3.32
N GLN A 117 -0.49 8.56 -4.66
CA GLN A 117 0.73 8.51 -5.48
C GLN A 117 1.71 9.62 -5.10
N ALA A 118 1.23 10.86 -4.92
CA ALA A 118 2.06 11.97 -4.51
C ALA A 118 2.69 11.75 -3.13
N GLU A 119 1.91 11.25 -2.17
CA GLU A 119 2.42 10.91 -0.83
C GLU A 119 3.46 9.79 -0.89
N ALA A 120 3.31 8.80 -1.79
CA ALA A 120 4.30 7.76 -1.99
C ALA A 120 5.65 8.31 -2.49
N HIS A 121 5.63 9.30 -3.38
CA HIS A 121 6.83 10.02 -3.81
C HIS A 121 7.44 10.85 -2.69
N ALA A 122 6.62 11.64 -1.97
CA ALA A 122 7.07 12.45 -0.85
C ALA A 122 7.73 11.58 0.26
N ALA A 123 7.17 10.40 0.55
CA ALA A 123 7.70 9.46 1.51
C ALA A 123 9.07 8.87 1.09
N ARG A 124 9.45 8.99 -0.18
CA ARG A 124 10.78 8.62 -0.73
C ARG A 124 11.71 9.83 -0.86
N TYR A 125 11.30 11.00 -0.39
CA TYR A 125 12.02 12.26 -0.57
C TYR A 125 12.16 12.69 -2.05
N ASP A 126 11.35 12.13 -2.95
CA ASP A 126 11.21 12.54 -4.34
C ASP A 126 10.17 13.65 -4.44
N TYR A 127 10.55 14.82 -3.91
CA TYR A 127 9.63 15.96 -3.80
C TYR A 127 9.24 16.53 -5.16
N ALA A 128 10.12 16.44 -6.16
CA ALA A 128 9.80 16.91 -7.51
C ALA A 128 8.65 16.10 -8.12
N ALA A 129 8.74 14.78 -8.10
CA ALA A 129 7.66 13.91 -8.59
C ALA A 129 6.39 14.04 -7.74
N ALA A 130 6.51 14.25 -6.43
CA ALA A 130 5.37 14.47 -5.55
C ALA A 130 4.61 15.75 -5.93
N VAL A 131 5.32 16.86 -6.16
CA VAL A 131 4.75 18.15 -6.60
C VAL A 131 4.00 17.97 -7.93
N ASP A 132 4.60 17.29 -8.92
CA ASP A 132 3.97 17.05 -10.22
C ASP A 132 2.67 16.25 -10.06
N ARG A 133 2.64 15.25 -9.18
CA ARG A 133 1.43 14.47 -8.90
C ARG A 133 0.37 15.28 -8.19
N PHE A 134 0.72 16.10 -7.20
CA PHE A 134 -0.26 16.98 -6.55
C PHE A 134 -0.85 18.00 -7.53
N LYS A 135 -0.04 18.58 -8.44
CA LYS A 135 -0.54 19.47 -9.52
C LYS A 135 -1.51 18.75 -10.44
N ALA A 136 -1.21 17.52 -10.84
CA ALA A 136 -2.14 16.69 -11.61
C ALA A 136 -3.47 16.46 -10.87
N GLY A 137 -3.43 16.31 -9.54
CA GLY A 137 -4.62 16.23 -8.70
C GLY A 137 -5.44 17.52 -8.70
N GLN A 138 -4.79 18.68 -8.59
CA GLN A 138 -5.47 19.98 -8.71
C GLN A 138 -6.15 20.14 -10.08
N ASP A 139 -5.48 19.74 -11.14
CA ASP A 139 -6.04 19.81 -12.50
C ASP A 139 -7.25 18.89 -12.67
N LEU A 140 -7.21 17.69 -12.07
CA LEU A 140 -8.35 16.79 -12.07
C LEU A 140 -9.52 17.36 -11.27
N ALA A 141 -9.26 17.94 -10.09
CA ALA A 141 -10.28 18.57 -9.27
C ALA A 141 -10.98 19.74 -10.01
N ARG A 142 -10.19 20.59 -10.68
CA ARG A 142 -10.73 21.71 -11.49
C ARG A 142 -11.63 21.22 -12.63
N ARG A 143 -11.27 20.14 -13.30
CA ARG A 143 -12.08 19.55 -14.38
C ARG A 143 -13.34 18.84 -13.88
N GLY A 144 -13.32 18.32 -12.65
CA GLY A 144 -14.44 17.64 -12.02
C GLY A 144 -15.61 18.57 -11.66
N GLY A 145 -15.40 19.88 -11.62
CA GLY A 145 -16.44 20.88 -11.33
C GLY A 145 -17.21 20.59 -10.04
N ALA A 146 -18.53 20.70 -10.09
CA ALA A 146 -19.40 20.50 -8.92
C ALA A 146 -19.42 19.05 -8.37
N ALA A 147 -18.98 18.08 -9.16
CA ALA A 147 -18.86 16.66 -8.75
C ALA A 147 -17.49 16.35 -8.09
N ALA A 148 -16.58 17.33 -8.01
CA ALA A 148 -15.27 17.12 -7.38
C ALA A 148 -15.41 16.87 -5.87
N ASP A 149 -14.56 16.00 -5.35
CA ASP A 149 -14.39 15.83 -3.91
C ASP A 149 -13.61 17.04 -3.36
N HIS A 150 -14.36 18.06 -2.92
CA HIS A 150 -13.80 19.33 -2.44
C HIS A 150 -12.90 19.15 -1.20
N ILE A 151 -13.20 18.15 -0.36
CA ILE A 151 -12.37 17.84 0.81
C ILE A 151 -11.01 17.31 0.33
N GLU A 152 -11.03 16.37 -0.58
CA GLU A 152 -9.81 15.79 -1.14
C GLU A 152 -8.98 16.82 -1.92
N ALA A 153 -9.65 17.71 -2.68
CA ALA A 153 -9.00 18.82 -3.37
C ALA A 153 -8.29 19.78 -2.40
N SER A 154 -8.92 20.11 -1.28
CA SER A 154 -8.32 20.96 -0.23
C SER A 154 -7.10 20.30 0.43
N ILE A 155 -7.15 18.98 0.66
CA ILE A 155 -6.01 18.22 1.15
C ILE A 155 -4.85 18.29 0.14
N ILE A 156 -5.13 18.07 -1.15
CA ILE A 156 -4.15 18.13 -2.23
C ILE A 156 -3.47 19.52 -2.25
N ASP A 157 -4.23 20.62 -2.16
CA ASP A 157 -3.70 21.98 -2.16
C ASP A 157 -2.77 22.24 -0.97
N THR A 158 -3.16 21.75 0.20
CA THR A 158 -2.36 21.89 1.42
C THR A 158 -1.06 21.10 1.33
N ARG A 159 -1.15 19.85 0.85
CA ARG A 159 0.01 18.97 0.70
C ARG A 159 0.95 19.46 -0.40
N LEU A 160 0.43 20.00 -1.50
CA LEU A 160 1.25 20.60 -2.56
C LEU A 160 2.14 21.71 -1.99
N ARG A 161 1.54 22.69 -1.29
CA ARG A 161 2.30 23.80 -0.70
C ARG A 161 3.40 23.34 0.26
N ALA A 162 3.07 22.37 1.11
CA ALA A 162 4.04 21.80 2.03
C ALA A 162 5.19 21.10 1.28
N THR A 163 4.87 20.34 0.23
CA THR A 163 5.87 19.61 -0.56
C THR A 163 6.74 20.55 -1.39
N GLU A 164 6.19 21.63 -1.92
CA GLU A 164 6.97 22.69 -2.61
C GLU A 164 7.96 23.37 -1.66
N SER A 165 7.62 23.53 -0.36
CA SER A 165 8.59 24.03 0.64
C SER A 165 9.74 23.05 0.82
N LEU A 166 9.43 21.76 1.02
CA LEU A 166 10.45 20.72 1.15
C LEU A 166 11.35 20.61 -0.10
N LEU A 167 10.78 20.77 -1.29
CA LEU A 167 11.56 20.78 -2.53
C LEU A 167 12.56 21.94 -2.59
N ARG A 168 12.13 23.15 -2.16
CA ARG A 168 13.04 24.31 -2.09
C ARG A 168 14.13 24.12 -1.04
N GLU A 169 13.80 23.57 0.12
CA GLU A 169 14.76 23.23 1.17
C GLU A 169 15.80 22.23 0.65
N GLN A 170 15.34 21.15 0.02
CA GLN A 170 16.22 20.15 -0.58
C GLN A 170 17.15 20.73 -1.66
N ALA A 171 16.67 21.73 -2.43
CA ALA A 171 17.48 22.39 -3.45
C ALA A 171 18.54 23.31 -2.85
N ALA A 172 18.27 23.92 -1.69
CA ALA A 172 19.20 24.79 -0.99
C ALA A 172 20.34 24.05 -0.26
N GLU A 173 20.15 22.75 0.01
CA GLU A 173 21.15 21.87 0.66
C GLU A 173 22.16 21.23 -0.32
N ARG A 174 21.98 21.42 -1.63
CA ARG A 174 22.84 20.87 -2.69
C ARG A 174 23.85 21.88 -3.20
#